data_b284527e60440879a9654aaeb9dee1ef
#
_entry.id   b284527e60440879a9654aaeb9dee1ef
#
_cell.length_a   1.000
_cell.length_b   1.000
_cell.length_c   1.000
_cell.angle_alpha   90.00
_cell.angle_beta   90.00
_cell.angle_gamma   90.00
#
_symmetry.space_group_name_H-M   'P 1'
#
loop_
_entity.id
_entity.type
_entity.pdbx_description
1 polymer ?
#
loop_
_entity_poly.entity_id
_entity_poly.type
_entity_poly.pdbx_seq_one_letter_code
_entity_poly.pdbx_strand_id
1 'polypeptide(L)'
;SSGTVTYQWERSDDGGANYASVGSATSASYTTPTLVFANDNADRYRVVASLVGAAASITSTHGELTVLRVISIQTQPQNQGVIEGNTATFTIVASITSGVISYQWQKSTNGGGAWTNINGANSASYTTPATVYPTTPSEQFRCVLTNSNATTLTSNAATLTVNESEFVSGPATVTPVIDADTNRTFSRQPVINTTPFIVEYAGSTHFSSFWRIRRVVDNVTVYDTS
;
A
#
# COMPACT_ATOMS: atom_id res chain seq x y z
N SER A 1 31.93 -49.21 -35.18
CA SER A 1 30.46 -49.26 -35.16
C SER A 1 29.92 -48.12 -34.33
N SER A 2 29.10 -47.26 -34.92
CA SER A 2 28.39 -46.23 -34.19
C SER A 2 27.19 -46.87 -33.47
N GLY A 3 27.26 -46.97 -32.15
CA GLY A 3 26.15 -47.49 -31.35
C GLY A 3 25.11 -46.39 -31.13
N THR A 4 23.86 -46.80 -30.89
CA THR A 4 22.75 -45.86 -30.59
C THR A 4 22.81 -45.53 -29.08
N VAL A 5 22.85 -44.22 -28.77
CA VAL A 5 22.75 -43.70 -27.39
C VAL A 5 21.28 -43.65 -27.02
N THR A 6 20.96 -44.17 -25.85
CA THR A 6 19.64 -44.08 -25.22
C THR A 6 19.76 -43.24 -23.95
N TYR A 7 18.69 -42.54 -23.60
CA TYR A 7 18.63 -41.66 -22.45
C TYR A 7 17.50 -42.09 -21.51
N GLN A 8 17.68 -41.87 -20.23
CA GLN A 8 16.63 -41.97 -19.21
C GLN A 8 16.81 -40.83 -18.21
N TRP A 9 15.84 -39.94 -18.15
CA TRP A 9 15.82 -38.91 -17.14
C TRP A 9 15.32 -39.46 -15.81
N GLU A 10 15.92 -38.97 -14.74
CA GLU A 10 15.61 -39.36 -13.36
C GLU A 10 15.36 -38.09 -12.55
N ARG A 11 14.41 -38.17 -11.62
CA ARG A 11 14.04 -37.13 -10.66
C ARG A 11 14.31 -37.59 -9.25
N SER A 12 14.73 -36.62 -8.42
CA SER A 12 14.81 -36.76 -6.97
C SER A 12 14.01 -35.65 -6.31
N ASP A 13 13.16 -35.99 -5.35
CA ASP A 13 12.38 -35.05 -4.52
C ASP A 13 12.88 -35.04 -3.05
N ASP A 14 13.99 -35.74 -2.76
CA ASP A 14 14.60 -35.89 -1.45
C ASP A 14 16.01 -35.26 -1.36
N GLY A 15 16.27 -34.25 -2.16
CA GLY A 15 17.56 -33.55 -2.18
C GLY A 15 18.71 -34.32 -2.83
N GLY A 16 18.39 -35.33 -3.66
CA GLY A 16 19.38 -36.13 -4.39
C GLY A 16 19.81 -37.40 -3.66
N ALA A 17 19.13 -37.78 -2.57
CA ALA A 17 19.40 -39.03 -1.87
C ALA A 17 18.96 -40.25 -2.70
N ASN A 18 17.78 -40.17 -3.32
CA ASN A 18 17.25 -41.19 -4.21
C ASN A 18 16.80 -40.58 -5.53
N TYR A 19 16.96 -41.34 -6.62
CA TYR A 19 16.52 -40.94 -7.94
C TYR A 19 15.60 -42.00 -8.52
N ALA A 20 14.44 -41.57 -9.04
CA ALA A 20 13.48 -42.41 -9.73
C ALA A 20 13.38 -42.02 -11.21
N SER A 21 13.20 -43.02 -12.08
CA SER A 21 13.01 -42.78 -13.50
C SER A 21 11.75 -41.92 -13.78
N VAL A 22 11.89 -40.92 -14.60
CA VAL A 22 10.76 -40.09 -15.07
C VAL A 22 10.13 -40.80 -16.27
N GLY A 23 9.14 -41.63 -16.02
CA GLY A 23 8.31 -42.27 -17.05
C GLY A 23 8.96 -42.44 -18.42
N SER A 24 8.35 -41.96 -19.48
CA SER A 24 8.86 -42.04 -20.87
C SER A 24 9.86 -40.94 -21.25
N ALA A 25 10.55 -40.30 -20.32
CA ALA A 25 11.55 -39.28 -20.56
C ALA A 25 12.87 -39.85 -21.09
N THR A 26 12.86 -40.28 -22.33
CA THR A 26 13.97 -41.07 -22.99
C THR A 26 14.67 -40.27 -24.12
N SER A 27 14.38 -38.97 -24.27
CA SER A 27 15.04 -38.10 -25.23
C SER A 27 16.27 -37.42 -24.64
N ALA A 28 17.15 -36.87 -25.48
CA ALA A 28 18.31 -36.11 -25.04
C ALA A 28 17.94 -34.84 -24.23
N SER A 29 16.69 -34.36 -24.35
CA SER A 29 16.11 -33.28 -23.57
C SER A 29 14.84 -33.74 -22.85
N TYR A 30 14.58 -33.17 -21.70
CA TYR A 30 13.34 -33.35 -20.94
C TYR A 30 12.72 -32.02 -20.60
N THR A 31 11.43 -31.90 -20.87
CA THR A 31 10.63 -30.73 -20.47
C THR A 31 9.70 -31.17 -19.34
N THR A 32 9.76 -30.48 -18.21
CA THR A 32 8.89 -30.76 -17.07
C THR A 32 7.43 -30.41 -17.42
N PRO A 33 6.45 -31.09 -16.82
CA PRO A 33 5.05 -30.65 -16.87
C PRO A 33 4.85 -29.33 -16.13
N THR A 34 3.60 -28.87 -16.02
CA THR A 34 3.26 -27.69 -15.21
C THR A 34 3.71 -27.91 -13.78
N LEU A 35 4.50 -26.95 -13.26
CA LEU A 35 5.14 -27.05 -11.96
C LEU A 35 4.31 -26.43 -10.86
N VAL A 36 4.34 -27.05 -9.66
CA VAL A 36 3.70 -26.57 -8.44
C VAL A 36 4.75 -26.39 -7.38
N PHE A 37 4.87 -25.18 -6.80
CA PHE A 37 5.90 -24.87 -5.82
C PHE A 37 5.99 -25.90 -4.66
N ALA A 38 4.83 -26.32 -4.14
CA ALA A 38 4.79 -27.23 -2.99
C ALA A 38 5.37 -28.63 -3.26
N ASN A 39 5.35 -29.04 -4.54
CA ASN A 39 5.69 -30.41 -4.93
C ASN A 39 7.00 -30.51 -5.71
N ASP A 40 7.36 -29.45 -6.44
CA ASP A 40 8.41 -29.53 -7.45
C ASP A 40 9.60 -28.61 -7.17
N ASN A 41 9.49 -27.70 -6.16
CA ASN A 41 10.59 -26.81 -5.83
C ASN A 41 11.71 -27.58 -5.13
N ALA A 42 12.94 -27.36 -5.57
CA ALA A 42 14.16 -28.05 -5.15
C ALA A 42 14.30 -29.50 -5.64
N ASP A 43 13.42 -29.93 -6.55
CA ASP A 43 13.64 -31.21 -7.24
C ASP A 43 14.94 -31.19 -8.02
N ARG A 44 15.58 -32.36 -8.08
CA ARG A 44 16.81 -32.53 -8.85
C ARG A 44 16.59 -33.50 -9.99
N TYR A 45 17.09 -33.12 -11.14
CA TYR A 45 17.00 -33.92 -12.37
C TYR A 45 18.38 -34.25 -12.88
N ARG A 46 18.55 -35.52 -13.32
CA ARG A 46 19.77 -36.00 -14.00
C ARG A 46 19.38 -36.89 -15.16
N VAL A 47 20.30 -37.13 -16.05
CA VAL A 47 20.12 -38.08 -17.16
C VAL A 47 21.13 -39.19 -17.08
N VAL A 48 20.65 -40.41 -17.30
CA VAL A 48 21.48 -41.60 -17.51
C VAL A 48 21.54 -41.86 -19.01
N ALA A 49 22.74 -41.85 -19.57
CA ALA A 49 22.98 -42.16 -20.99
C ALA A 49 23.63 -43.54 -21.07
N SER A 50 23.08 -44.38 -21.94
CA SER A 50 23.54 -45.73 -22.17
C SER A 50 23.80 -45.95 -23.65
N LEU A 51 24.83 -46.68 -23.99
CA LEU A 51 25.13 -47.12 -25.33
C LEU A 51 24.79 -48.59 -25.49
N VAL A 52 24.01 -48.93 -26.50
CA VAL A 52 23.67 -50.33 -26.77
C VAL A 52 24.94 -51.12 -27.03
N GLY A 53 25.16 -52.18 -26.21
CA GLY A 53 26.36 -53.00 -26.22
C GLY A 53 27.54 -52.51 -25.36
N ALA A 54 27.40 -51.42 -24.65
CA ALA A 54 28.38 -50.98 -23.64
C ALA A 54 28.16 -51.64 -22.26
N ALA A 55 29.25 -51.86 -21.56
CA ALA A 55 29.19 -52.47 -20.22
C ALA A 55 28.72 -51.52 -19.10
N ALA A 56 28.74 -50.22 -19.34
CA ALA A 56 28.38 -49.22 -18.33
C ALA A 56 27.63 -48.02 -18.97
N SER A 57 26.70 -47.45 -18.18
CA SER A 57 26.05 -46.17 -18.46
C SER A 57 26.83 -45.02 -17.82
N ILE A 58 26.56 -43.79 -18.31
CA ILE A 58 27.10 -42.58 -17.76
C ILE A 58 25.94 -41.74 -17.22
N THR A 59 26.09 -41.31 -15.96
CA THR A 59 25.10 -40.46 -15.31
C THR A 59 25.62 -39.01 -15.25
N SER A 60 24.82 -38.05 -15.64
CA SER A 60 25.14 -36.60 -15.52
C SER A 60 25.18 -36.18 -14.06
N THR A 61 25.80 -35.04 -13.79
CA THR A 61 25.49 -34.25 -12.61
C THR A 61 24.00 -33.86 -12.65
N HIS A 62 23.44 -33.50 -11.48
CA HIS A 62 22.04 -33.05 -11.42
C HIS A 62 21.93 -31.54 -11.64
N GLY A 63 20.80 -31.10 -12.19
CA GLY A 63 20.31 -29.74 -12.14
C GLY A 63 19.21 -29.65 -11.07
N GLU A 64 19.23 -28.58 -10.28
CA GLU A 64 18.18 -28.29 -9.31
C GLU A 64 17.13 -27.36 -9.89
N LEU A 65 15.86 -27.70 -9.71
CA LEU A 65 14.73 -26.93 -10.19
C LEU A 65 14.30 -25.90 -9.15
N THR A 66 14.24 -24.63 -9.56
CA THR A 66 13.68 -23.57 -8.73
C THR A 66 12.31 -23.18 -9.26
N VAL A 67 11.27 -23.40 -8.48
CA VAL A 67 9.90 -22.97 -8.79
C VAL A 67 9.60 -21.69 -8.02
N LEU A 68 9.30 -20.62 -8.73
CA LEU A 68 8.98 -19.33 -8.10
C LEU A 68 7.47 -19.24 -7.80
N ARG A 69 7.14 -18.62 -6.69
CA ARG A 69 5.77 -18.19 -6.39
C ARG A 69 5.45 -16.94 -7.14
N VAL A 70 4.19 -16.76 -7.51
CA VAL A 70 3.72 -15.57 -8.23
C VAL A 70 2.77 -14.79 -7.34
N ILE A 71 3.13 -13.54 -7.06
CA ILE A 71 2.26 -12.56 -6.43
C ILE A 71 1.52 -11.81 -7.56
N SER A 72 0.22 -11.63 -7.40
CA SER A 72 -0.62 -10.86 -8.32
C SER A 72 -1.45 -9.85 -7.55
N ILE A 73 -1.51 -8.60 -8.04
CA ILE A 73 -2.37 -7.55 -7.48
C ILE A 73 -3.66 -7.54 -8.28
N GLN A 74 -4.80 -7.79 -7.64
CA GLN A 74 -6.14 -7.73 -8.24
C GLN A 74 -6.73 -6.33 -8.17
N THR A 75 -6.47 -5.60 -7.06
CA THR A 75 -6.96 -4.24 -6.88
C THR A 75 -5.82 -3.35 -6.38
N GLN A 76 -5.53 -2.31 -7.16
CA GLN A 76 -4.54 -1.30 -6.80
C GLN A 76 -5.10 -0.32 -5.76
N PRO A 77 -4.25 0.26 -4.90
CA PRO A 77 -4.66 1.35 -4.03
C PRO A 77 -5.24 2.51 -4.85
N GLN A 78 -6.34 3.09 -4.35
CA GLN A 78 -7.01 4.21 -5.00
C GLN A 78 -6.64 5.53 -4.32
N ASN A 79 -6.63 6.61 -5.09
CA ASN A 79 -6.45 7.96 -4.56
C ASN A 79 -7.52 8.27 -3.51
N GLN A 80 -7.14 9.00 -2.47
CA GLN A 80 -8.02 9.40 -1.38
C GLN A 80 -8.08 10.91 -1.29
N GLY A 81 -9.30 11.43 -1.12
CA GLY A 81 -9.56 12.82 -0.79
C GLY A 81 -10.24 12.91 0.57
N VAL A 82 -9.66 13.66 1.49
CA VAL A 82 -10.21 13.85 2.84
C VAL A 82 -10.15 15.32 3.23
N ILE A 83 -10.99 15.71 4.19
CA ILE A 83 -10.88 17.00 4.87
C ILE A 83 -9.82 16.85 5.96
N GLU A 84 -9.04 17.91 6.23
CA GLU A 84 -8.08 17.92 7.33
C GLU A 84 -8.71 17.47 8.65
N GLY A 85 -7.91 16.86 9.51
CA GLY A 85 -8.36 16.24 10.76
C GLY A 85 -8.94 14.83 10.58
N ASN A 86 -9.31 14.41 9.37
CA ASN A 86 -9.79 13.05 9.10
C ASN A 86 -8.64 12.12 8.70
N THR A 87 -8.90 10.84 8.76
CA THR A 87 -7.98 9.78 8.32
C THR A 87 -8.33 9.33 6.89
N ALA A 88 -7.32 8.86 6.15
CA ALA A 88 -7.49 8.21 4.85
C ALA A 88 -7.08 6.75 4.92
N THR A 89 -7.83 5.85 4.26
CA THR A 89 -7.50 4.42 4.21
C THR A 89 -7.18 4.00 2.79
N PHE A 90 -6.00 3.41 2.60
CA PHE A 90 -5.55 2.80 1.37
C PHE A 90 -5.63 1.28 1.49
N THR A 91 -6.17 0.61 0.49
CA THR A 91 -6.35 -0.84 0.49
C THR A 91 -5.83 -1.44 -0.81
N ILE A 92 -5.21 -2.60 -0.72
CA ILE A 92 -4.75 -3.41 -1.84
C ILE A 92 -5.37 -4.80 -1.74
N VAL A 93 -5.76 -5.39 -2.87
CA VAL A 93 -6.15 -6.80 -2.94
C VAL A 93 -5.11 -7.53 -3.76
N ALA A 94 -4.52 -8.55 -3.17
CA ALA A 94 -3.48 -9.35 -3.81
C ALA A 94 -3.62 -10.83 -3.47
N SER A 95 -3.13 -11.68 -4.35
CA SER A 95 -3.04 -13.11 -4.13
C SER A 95 -1.63 -13.63 -4.43
N ILE A 96 -1.34 -14.81 -3.94
CA ILE A 96 -0.11 -15.55 -4.24
C ILE A 96 -0.47 -16.99 -4.55
N THR A 97 0.26 -17.61 -5.47
CA THR A 97 0.01 -19.00 -5.87
C THR A 97 0.17 -20.00 -4.72
N SER A 98 1.04 -19.70 -3.75
CA SER A 98 1.26 -20.53 -2.55
C SER A 98 1.95 -19.71 -1.46
N GLY A 99 1.60 -19.94 -0.20
CA GLY A 99 2.21 -19.28 0.96
C GLY A 99 1.47 -17.99 1.37
N VAL A 100 2.17 -17.09 2.04
CA VAL A 100 1.63 -15.86 2.62
C VAL A 100 2.36 -14.65 2.02
N ILE A 101 1.61 -13.59 1.71
CA ILE A 101 2.16 -12.30 1.29
C ILE A 101 2.51 -11.49 2.55
N SER A 102 3.69 -10.92 2.55
CA SER A 102 4.07 -9.86 3.49
C SER A 102 3.88 -8.51 2.82
N TYR A 103 3.25 -7.59 3.51
CA TYR A 103 2.96 -6.24 3.05
C TYR A 103 3.87 -5.23 3.76
N GLN A 104 4.27 -4.18 3.06
CA GLN A 104 4.92 -3.02 3.63
C GLN A 104 4.46 -1.77 2.90
N TRP A 105 3.70 -0.91 3.59
CA TRP A 105 3.34 0.39 3.04
C TRP A 105 4.49 1.37 3.11
N GLN A 106 4.58 2.18 2.08
CA GLN A 106 5.56 3.24 1.92
C GLN A 106 4.86 4.55 1.61
N LYS A 107 5.46 5.64 2.11
CA LYS A 107 5.03 7.01 1.88
C LYS A 107 6.10 7.78 1.10
N SER A 108 5.67 8.62 0.19
CA SER A 108 6.47 9.64 -0.48
C SER A 108 5.89 11.01 -0.19
N THR A 109 6.76 11.97 0.13
CA THR A 109 6.41 13.39 0.34
C THR A 109 6.98 14.30 -0.76
N ASN A 110 7.47 13.71 -1.85
CA ASN A 110 8.09 14.46 -2.96
C ASN A 110 7.59 14.00 -4.34
N GLY A 111 6.29 13.62 -4.41
CA GLY A 111 5.66 13.22 -5.67
C GLY A 111 6.15 11.88 -6.23
N GLY A 112 6.62 10.97 -5.39
CA GLY A 112 7.10 9.65 -5.80
C GLY A 112 8.60 9.57 -6.07
N GLY A 113 9.36 10.66 -5.86
CA GLY A 113 10.80 10.69 -6.08
C GLY A 113 11.61 9.89 -5.04
N ALA A 114 11.11 9.80 -3.81
CA ALA A 114 11.69 8.98 -2.74
C ALA A 114 10.59 8.33 -1.91
N TRP A 115 10.85 7.13 -1.40
CA TRP A 115 9.89 6.32 -0.65
C TRP A 115 10.47 5.87 0.68
N THR A 116 9.70 6.03 1.75
CA THR A 116 10.08 5.63 3.11
C THR A 116 9.06 4.62 3.64
N ASN A 117 9.55 3.56 4.29
CA ASN A 117 8.67 2.60 4.95
C ASN A 117 7.89 3.25 6.09
N ILE A 118 6.60 2.95 6.16
CA ILE A 118 5.75 3.33 7.28
C ILE A 118 5.85 2.23 8.33
N ASN A 119 6.39 2.57 9.50
CA ASN A 119 6.59 1.59 10.55
C ASN A 119 5.26 0.97 11.01
N GLY A 120 5.22 -0.37 11.11
CA GLY A 120 4.04 -1.13 11.51
C GLY A 120 2.92 -1.25 10.45
N ALA A 121 3.07 -0.66 9.27
CA ALA A 121 2.07 -0.74 8.21
C ALA A 121 2.27 -2.00 7.35
N ASN A 122 1.93 -3.17 7.93
CA ASN A 122 2.24 -4.50 7.38
C ASN A 122 0.98 -5.30 7.01
N SER A 123 -0.16 -4.63 6.80
CA SER A 123 -1.44 -5.25 6.43
C SER A 123 -1.83 -4.89 5.00
N ALA A 124 -2.84 -5.58 4.45
CA ALA A 124 -3.41 -5.24 3.14
C ALA A 124 -4.09 -3.86 3.09
N SER A 125 -4.31 -3.23 4.23
CA SER A 125 -4.80 -1.85 4.34
C SER A 125 -3.91 -1.02 5.27
N TYR A 126 -3.80 0.27 4.96
CA TYR A 126 -3.14 1.26 5.78
C TYR A 126 -4.05 2.47 5.97
N THR A 127 -4.20 2.90 7.22
CA THR A 127 -4.95 4.10 7.57
C THR A 127 -3.97 5.15 8.09
N THR A 128 -4.03 6.35 7.53
CA THR A 128 -3.19 7.47 7.96
C THR A 128 -3.57 7.93 9.38
N PRO A 129 -2.67 8.57 10.11
CA PRO A 129 -3.07 9.47 11.20
C PRO A 129 -4.02 10.56 10.67
N ALA A 130 -4.61 11.34 11.60
CA ALA A 130 -5.36 12.53 11.24
C ALA A 130 -4.51 13.44 10.33
N THR A 131 -5.11 13.86 9.21
CA THR A 131 -4.41 14.63 8.18
C THR A 131 -4.33 16.10 8.53
N VAL A 132 -3.30 16.77 8.02
CA VAL A 132 -3.07 18.22 8.21
C VAL A 132 -3.03 18.89 6.85
N TYR A 133 -3.68 20.04 6.71
CA TYR A 133 -3.64 20.90 5.53
C TYR A 133 -2.61 22.03 5.73
N PRO A 134 -1.91 22.50 4.70
CA PRO A 134 -1.80 21.88 3.36
C PRO A 134 -0.76 20.74 3.32
N THR A 135 -1.05 19.70 2.55
CA THR A 135 -0.04 18.73 2.15
C THR A 135 0.60 19.18 0.84
N THR A 136 1.72 19.85 0.89
CA THR A 136 2.49 20.26 -0.29
C THR A 136 3.94 19.80 -0.17
N PRO A 137 4.45 19.01 -1.10
CA PRO A 137 3.74 18.35 -2.21
C PRO A 137 2.79 17.24 -1.72
N SER A 138 1.81 16.88 -2.57
CA SER A 138 0.85 15.82 -2.25
C SER A 138 1.55 14.55 -1.84
N GLU A 139 1.12 13.97 -0.73
CA GLU A 139 1.64 12.70 -0.23
C GLU A 139 1.16 11.55 -1.10
N GLN A 140 2.03 10.60 -1.35
CA GLN A 140 1.72 9.38 -2.09
C GLN A 140 2.01 8.15 -1.25
N PHE A 141 1.21 7.12 -1.45
CA PHE A 141 1.29 5.85 -0.74
C PHE A 141 1.34 4.69 -1.73
N ARG A 142 2.18 3.71 -1.46
CA ARG A 142 2.25 2.45 -2.21
C ARG A 142 2.51 1.29 -1.27
N CYS A 143 2.22 0.08 -1.71
CA CYS A 143 2.49 -1.13 -0.96
C CYS A 143 3.52 -2.00 -1.69
N VAL A 144 4.52 -2.45 -0.96
CA VAL A 144 5.50 -3.46 -1.41
C VAL A 144 5.04 -4.81 -0.87
N LEU A 145 4.90 -5.78 -1.77
CA LEU A 145 4.48 -7.13 -1.49
C LEU A 145 5.66 -8.08 -1.66
N THR A 146 5.92 -8.89 -0.67
CA THR A 146 7.05 -9.82 -0.66
C THR A 146 6.63 -11.22 -0.21
N ASN A 147 7.39 -12.19 -0.67
CA ASN A 147 7.41 -13.55 -0.16
C ASN A 147 8.80 -14.11 -0.44
N SER A 148 9.32 -15.01 0.41
CA SER A 148 10.69 -15.52 0.33
C SER A 148 11.06 -16.16 -1.02
N ASN A 149 10.06 -16.68 -1.75
CA ASN A 149 10.27 -17.41 -3.00
C ASN A 149 9.43 -16.80 -4.14
N ALA A 150 9.15 -15.50 -4.06
CA ALA A 150 8.46 -14.76 -5.10
C ALA A 150 9.26 -13.50 -5.46
N THR A 151 9.12 -13.06 -6.69
CA THR A 151 9.60 -11.73 -7.08
C THR A 151 8.81 -10.67 -6.31
N THR A 152 9.51 -9.73 -5.69
CA THR A 152 8.90 -8.58 -5.03
C THR A 152 8.03 -7.81 -6.01
N LEU A 153 6.80 -7.50 -5.61
CA LEU A 153 5.86 -6.72 -6.41
C LEU A 153 5.51 -5.44 -5.65
N THR A 154 5.49 -4.32 -6.38
CA THR A 154 5.13 -3.02 -5.81
C THR A 154 3.85 -2.52 -6.49
N SER A 155 2.90 -2.02 -5.70
CA SER A 155 1.68 -1.43 -6.23
C SER A 155 1.95 -0.11 -6.96
N ASN A 156 0.95 0.35 -7.70
CA ASN A 156 0.88 1.74 -8.14
C ASN A 156 0.84 2.65 -6.91
N ALA A 157 1.29 3.89 -7.10
CA ALA A 157 1.16 4.93 -6.10
C ALA A 157 -0.27 5.47 -6.10
N ALA A 158 -0.82 5.69 -4.91
CA ALA A 158 -2.09 6.38 -4.68
C ALA A 158 -1.81 7.73 -4.01
N THR A 159 -2.45 8.77 -4.47
CA THR A 159 -2.27 10.15 -3.98
C THR A 159 -3.27 10.45 -2.87
N LEU A 160 -2.80 11.11 -1.82
CA LEU A 160 -3.64 11.70 -0.78
C LEU A 160 -3.83 13.19 -1.09
N THR A 161 -5.08 13.61 -1.23
CA THR A 161 -5.47 15.01 -1.30
C THR A 161 -6.15 15.39 0.01
N VAL A 162 -5.56 16.31 0.74
CA VAL A 162 -6.18 16.88 1.94
C VAL A 162 -6.77 18.21 1.56
N ASN A 163 -8.07 18.35 1.77
CA ASN A 163 -8.79 19.62 1.57
C ASN A 163 -8.86 20.34 2.91
N GLU A 164 -8.83 21.64 2.85
CA GLU A 164 -9.08 22.48 4.02
C GLU A 164 -10.49 22.21 4.55
N SER A 165 -10.65 22.21 5.87
CA SER A 165 -11.98 22.25 6.45
C SER A 165 -12.62 23.58 6.02
N GLU A 166 -13.76 23.52 5.36
CA GLU A 166 -14.45 24.74 4.95
C GLU A 166 -14.72 25.59 6.19
N PHE A 167 -13.87 26.57 6.41
CA PHE A 167 -14.33 27.73 7.13
C PHE A 167 -15.41 28.37 6.27
N VAL A 168 -16.57 28.59 6.82
CA VAL A 168 -17.56 29.41 6.18
C VAL A 168 -16.94 30.80 6.04
N SER A 169 -16.17 31.00 4.98
CA SER A 169 -15.62 32.29 4.57
C SER A 169 -16.71 33.11 3.86
N GLY A 170 -17.85 33.24 4.55
CA GLY A 170 -18.83 34.22 4.17
C GLY A 170 -18.73 35.38 5.17
N PRO A 171 -18.70 36.62 4.76
CA PRO A 171 -18.94 37.67 5.71
C PRO A 171 -20.32 37.38 6.31
N ALA A 172 -20.34 36.91 7.56
CA ALA A 172 -21.54 37.09 8.37
C ALA A 172 -21.79 38.61 8.29
N THR A 173 -22.79 38.99 7.51
CA THR A 173 -23.23 40.40 7.50
C THR A 173 -23.82 40.63 8.87
N VAL A 174 -22.97 41.03 9.79
CA VAL A 174 -23.39 41.42 11.12
C VAL A 174 -24.02 42.78 10.92
N THR A 175 -25.34 42.82 10.82
CA THR A 175 -26.07 44.08 10.82
C THR A 175 -26.06 44.60 12.24
N PRO A 176 -25.32 45.65 12.54
CA PRO A 176 -25.30 46.23 13.88
C PRO A 176 -26.71 46.70 14.24
N VAL A 177 -27.21 46.29 15.38
CA VAL A 177 -28.44 46.83 15.93
C VAL A 177 -28.03 48.01 16.82
N ILE A 178 -28.50 49.19 16.45
CA ILE A 178 -28.31 50.39 17.28
C ILE A 178 -29.37 50.34 18.40
N ASP A 179 -28.91 50.29 19.64
CA ASP A 179 -29.79 50.47 20.76
C ASP A 179 -30.15 52.00 20.84
N ALA A 180 -31.41 52.27 20.61
CA ALA A 180 -31.93 53.64 20.54
C ALA A 180 -31.83 54.37 21.91
N ASP A 181 -31.66 53.66 23.01
CA ASP A 181 -31.67 54.22 24.34
C ASP A 181 -30.26 54.60 24.87
N THR A 182 -29.20 53.94 24.33
CA THR A 182 -27.82 54.15 24.79
C THR A 182 -26.87 54.62 23.71
N ASN A 183 -27.34 54.80 22.48
CA ASN A 183 -26.52 55.10 21.30
C ASN A 183 -25.31 54.14 21.13
N ARG A 184 -25.44 52.92 21.62
CA ARG A 184 -24.44 51.86 21.52
C ARG A 184 -24.84 50.90 20.40
N THR A 185 -23.92 50.58 19.55
CA THR A 185 -24.09 49.53 18.55
C THR A 185 -23.81 48.18 19.18
N PHE A 186 -24.83 47.35 19.27
CA PHE A 186 -24.67 45.93 19.58
C PHE A 186 -24.70 45.13 18.30
N SER A 187 -23.68 44.39 18.02
CA SER A 187 -23.76 43.36 16.98
C SER A 187 -24.55 42.19 17.48
N ARG A 188 -25.64 41.82 16.81
CA ARG A 188 -26.30 40.54 17.05
C ARG A 188 -25.33 39.44 16.70
N GLN A 189 -25.46 38.35 17.42
CA GLN A 189 -24.75 37.10 17.08
C GLN A 189 -25.00 36.80 15.60
N PRO A 190 -23.97 36.56 14.78
CA PRO A 190 -24.19 36.12 13.41
C PRO A 190 -24.94 34.80 13.44
N VAL A 191 -26.05 34.72 12.70
CA VAL A 191 -26.74 33.44 12.52
C VAL A 191 -25.95 32.67 11.49
N ILE A 192 -25.07 31.80 11.97
CA ILE A 192 -24.33 30.87 11.12
C ILE A 192 -25.20 29.62 11.00
N ASN A 193 -25.79 29.40 9.84
CA ASN A 193 -26.84 28.42 9.63
C ASN A 193 -26.39 26.95 9.60
N THR A 194 -25.13 26.59 9.94
CA THR A 194 -24.69 25.21 9.68
C THR A 194 -23.80 24.55 10.72
N THR A 195 -23.43 25.17 11.84
CA THR A 195 -22.79 24.48 12.98
C THR A 195 -22.76 25.40 14.18
N PRO A 196 -22.79 24.91 15.42
CA PRO A 196 -22.77 25.74 16.59
C PRO A 196 -21.41 26.43 16.75
N PHE A 197 -21.31 27.67 16.33
CA PHE A 197 -20.19 28.55 16.67
C PHE A 197 -20.63 29.52 17.76
N ILE A 198 -19.74 29.76 18.72
CA ILE A 198 -19.92 30.81 19.71
C ILE A 198 -19.05 31.99 19.26
N VAL A 199 -19.67 33.17 19.17
CA VAL A 199 -18.96 34.43 19.01
C VAL A 199 -18.82 35.04 20.39
N GLU A 200 -17.61 35.07 20.93
CA GLU A 200 -17.33 35.70 22.22
C GLU A 200 -16.81 37.12 21.99
N TYR A 201 -17.39 38.07 22.72
CA TYR A 201 -16.88 39.43 22.78
C TYR A 201 -15.89 39.54 23.93
N ALA A 202 -14.64 39.76 23.62
CA ALA A 202 -13.60 39.93 24.62
C ALA A 202 -13.17 41.41 24.64
N GLY A 203 -13.72 42.18 25.57
CA GLY A 203 -13.23 43.52 25.83
C GLY A 203 -14.28 44.48 26.37
N SER A 204 -14.06 45.09 27.52
CA SER A 204 -14.98 46.02 28.15
C SER A 204 -14.60 47.50 28.01
N THR A 205 -13.49 47.87 27.39
CA THR A 205 -13.08 49.27 27.31
C THR A 205 -12.28 49.59 26.04
N HIS A 206 -12.86 50.40 25.20
CA HIS A 206 -12.24 51.33 24.22
C HIS A 206 -11.50 50.83 23.01
N PHE A 207 -12.05 51.16 21.87
CA PHE A 207 -11.46 51.40 20.54
C PHE A 207 -11.00 50.25 19.67
N SER A 208 -11.00 49.02 20.10
CA SER A 208 -10.85 47.89 19.19
C SER A 208 -11.75 46.74 19.65
N SER A 209 -12.62 46.28 18.75
CA SER A 209 -13.46 45.10 18.99
C SER A 209 -12.71 43.88 18.50
N PHE A 210 -12.32 43.01 19.41
CA PHE A 210 -11.74 41.73 19.07
C PHE A 210 -12.85 40.70 18.98
N TRP A 211 -12.91 39.97 17.89
CA TRP A 211 -13.85 38.89 17.68
C TRP A 211 -13.09 37.57 17.73
N ARG A 212 -13.51 36.69 18.59
CA ARG A 212 -12.99 35.32 18.64
C ARG A 212 -14.11 34.36 18.30
N ILE A 213 -13.94 33.62 17.23
CA ILE A 213 -14.87 32.55 16.81
C ILE A 213 -14.27 31.24 17.25
N ARG A 214 -14.96 30.48 18.08
CA ARG A 214 -14.56 29.16 18.53
C ARG A 214 -15.53 28.12 18.06
N ARG A 215 -15.00 26.95 17.69
CA ARG A 215 -15.82 25.78 17.42
C ARG A 215 -16.28 25.18 18.74
N VAL A 216 -17.60 24.94 18.88
CA VAL A 216 -18.20 24.49 20.15
C VAL A 216 -17.76 23.09 20.52
N VAL A 217 -17.40 22.25 19.53
CA VAL A 217 -17.07 20.83 19.73
C VAL A 217 -15.70 20.62 20.39
N ASP A 218 -14.71 21.46 20.11
CA ASP A 218 -13.33 21.29 20.54
C ASP A 218 -12.68 22.54 21.17
N ASN A 219 -13.45 23.62 21.31
CA ASN A 219 -13.00 24.90 21.86
C ASN A 219 -11.79 25.50 21.14
N VAL A 220 -11.59 25.13 19.88
CA VAL A 220 -10.50 25.66 19.05
C VAL A 220 -10.89 27.05 18.52
N THR A 221 -10.00 28.03 18.71
CA THR A 221 -10.16 29.36 18.11
C THR A 221 -9.89 29.25 16.62
N VAL A 222 -10.85 29.56 15.79
CA VAL A 222 -10.77 29.48 14.33
C VAL A 222 -10.55 30.84 13.67
N TYR A 223 -10.83 31.92 14.38
CA TYR A 223 -10.57 33.28 13.94
C TYR A 223 -10.30 34.17 15.15
N ASP A 224 -9.24 34.97 15.11
CA ASP A 224 -8.86 35.93 16.13
C ASP A 224 -8.37 37.19 15.43
N THR A 225 -9.03 38.33 15.62
CA THR A 225 -8.53 39.62 15.18
C THR A 225 -7.97 40.38 16.37
N SER A 226 -6.68 40.25 16.56
CA SER A 226 -5.94 41.12 17.52
C SER A 226 -5.40 42.36 16.84
#